data_22685f85c48dcc1fdc22ded561d31f43
#
_entry.id   22685f85c48dcc1fdc22ded561d31f43
#
_cell.length_a   1.000
_cell.length_b   1.000
_cell.length_c   1.000
_cell.angle_alpha   90.00
_cell.angle_beta   90.00
_cell.angle_gamma   90.00
#
_symmetry.space_group_name_H-M   'P 1'
#
loop_
_entity.id
_entity.type
_entity.pdbx_description
1 polymer ?
#
loop_
_entity_poly.entity_id
_entity_poly.type
_entity_poly.pdbx_seq_one_letter_code
_entity_poly.pdbx_strand_id
1 'polypeptide(L)'
;MRIFIDDGSTNIKMMWEQDGETRTHISPNSFKRGWSATFGAGKPFNYVIDDEKYSYDLISPDVLPTNNVEWQYSPLNVLAVHHALLTSGIEPQEVEIVVTLPLAEFYDDDAQYNLANIERKKASLMRPVTLNKGNVFTIKKVTVRPESIPAGIGLCDNLNPAHSVLIVDLGGTTLDVSMVAGQMTAVSRVFGDSNLGVSLVTREVRQALARANTETSNYNVDQLIINRHDEDYLNDNINDPSAIGDVKKAIAASIDRLRTRVLDVISDFKGYTHVMVIGGGAPLVADAIREHVNIRDDRFFVADDPQLALVHGLKAIG
;
A
#
# COMPACT_ATOMS: atom_id res chain seq x y z
N MET A 1 11.35 -11.08 -17.74
CA MET A 1 10.28 -10.05 -17.64
C MET A 1 10.61 -9.12 -16.50
N ARG A 2 10.35 -7.81 -16.64
CA ARG A 2 10.52 -6.83 -15.55
C ARG A 2 9.15 -6.41 -15.03
N ILE A 3 8.97 -6.40 -13.70
CA ILE A 3 7.71 -6.11 -13.03
C ILE A 3 7.93 -5.02 -11.99
N PHE A 4 7.10 -4.00 -12.00
CA PHE A 4 7.11 -2.88 -11.07
C PHE A 4 6.09 -3.16 -9.98
N ILE A 5 6.48 -3.07 -8.71
CA ILE A 5 5.68 -3.51 -7.57
C ILE A 5 5.74 -2.45 -6.47
N ASP A 6 4.61 -1.94 -6.10
CA ASP A 6 4.39 -1.28 -4.81
C ASP A 6 3.97 -2.36 -3.82
N ASP A 7 4.89 -2.79 -2.96
CA ASP A 7 4.67 -3.87 -2.01
C ASP A 7 4.25 -3.36 -0.62
N GLY A 8 3.21 -2.53 -0.64
CA GLY A 8 2.59 -1.98 0.55
C GLY A 8 2.02 -3.03 1.50
N SER A 9 1.80 -2.64 2.76
CA SER A 9 1.39 -3.56 3.84
C SER A 9 -0.03 -4.12 3.69
N THR A 10 -0.93 -3.43 3.00
CA THR A 10 -2.33 -3.85 2.82
C THR A 10 -2.54 -4.59 1.51
N ASN A 11 -1.97 -4.09 0.43
CA ASN A 11 -2.07 -4.67 -0.91
C ASN A 11 -0.72 -4.61 -1.61
N ILE A 12 -0.43 -5.62 -2.44
CA ILE A 12 0.60 -5.55 -3.47
C ILE A 12 -0.05 -4.99 -4.74
N LYS A 13 0.53 -3.96 -5.33
CA LYS A 13 0.10 -3.41 -6.61
C LYS A 13 1.23 -3.66 -7.61
N MET A 14 0.88 -4.16 -8.76
CA MET A 14 1.85 -4.55 -9.78
C MET A 14 1.53 -3.93 -11.13
N MET A 15 2.59 -3.65 -11.89
CA MET A 15 2.50 -3.22 -13.28
C MET A 15 3.61 -3.87 -14.11
N TRP A 16 3.26 -4.31 -15.30
CA TRP A 16 4.21 -4.89 -16.25
C TRP A 16 3.77 -4.65 -17.70
N GLU A 17 4.65 -4.91 -18.64
CA GLU A 17 4.31 -4.94 -20.07
C GLU A 17 4.21 -6.37 -20.56
N GLN A 18 3.15 -6.66 -21.28
CA GLN A 18 2.91 -7.93 -21.92
C GLN A 18 2.22 -7.70 -23.26
N ASP A 19 2.78 -8.27 -24.34
CA ASP A 19 2.25 -8.18 -25.70
C ASP A 19 2.03 -6.72 -26.19
N GLY A 20 2.88 -5.80 -25.73
CA GLY A 20 2.79 -4.36 -26.05
C GLY A 20 1.74 -3.59 -25.25
N GLU A 21 1.06 -4.24 -24.31
CA GLU A 21 0.08 -3.62 -23.42
C GLU A 21 0.60 -3.51 -22.00
N THR A 22 0.27 -2.40 -21.35
CA THR A 22 0.49 -2.25 -19.89
C THR A 22 -0.60 -2.98 -19.14
N ARG A 23 -0.21 -3.88 -18.25
CA ARG A 23 -1.09 -4.64 -17.36
C ARG A 23 -0.86 -4.22 -15.93
N THR A 24 -1.92 -4.26 -15.13
CA THR A 24 -1.88 -4.00 -13.69
C THR A 24 -2.57 -5.11 -12.92
N HIS A 25 -2.16 -5.33 -11.69
CA HIS A 25 -2.80 -6.26 -10.76
C HIS A 25 -2.69 -5.77 -9.33
N ILE A 26 -3.75 -5.93 -8.55
CA ILE A 26 -3.80 -5.63 -7.12
C ILE A 26 -4.13 -6.91 -6.37
N SER A 27 -3.30 -7.26 -5.39
CA SER A 27 -3.47 -8.45 -4.55
C SER A 27 -3.50 -8.05 -3.07
N PRO A 28 -4.59 -8.31 -2.35
CA PRO A 28 -4.66 -8.07 -0.91
C PRO A 28 -3.68 -8.95 -0.13
N ASN A 29 -3.14 -8.43 0.97
CA ASN A 29 -2.25 -9.17 1.86
C ASN A 29 -3.06 -9.83 2.98
N SER A 30 -3.25 -11.13 2.88
CA SER A 30 -4.04 -11.86 3.87
C SER A 30 -3.53 -13.28 4.03
N PHE A 31 -2.68 -13.51 5.04
CA PHE A 31 -2.05 -14.80 5.29
C PHE A 31 -2.26 -15.23 6.72
N LYS A 32 -2.44 -16.53 6.91
CA LYS A 32 -2.47 -17.18 8.24
C LYS A 32 -1.42 -18.27 8.36
N ARG A 33 -1.06 -18.63 9.57
CA ARG A 33 -0.18 -19.77 9.85
C ARG A 33 -0.86 -21.08 9.53
N GLY A 34 -0.06 -22.02 9.06
CA GLY A 34 -0.53 -23.36 8.68
C GLY A 34 -1.14 -23.40 7.27
N TRP A 35 -1.41 -24.61 6.82
CA TRP A 35 -2.04 -24.83 5.51
C TRP A 35 -3.54 -24.92 5.62
N SER A 36 -4.24 -24.36 4.66
CA SER A 36 -5.67 -24.57 4.44
C SER A 36 -5.92 -25.94 3.82
N ALA A 37 -7.00 -26.61 4.26
CA ALA A 37 -7.40 -27.90 3.72
C ALA A 37 -7.93 -27.77 2.28
N THR A 38 -7.61 -28.74 1.45
CA THR A 38 -8.19 -28.85 0.10
C THR A 38 -9.55 -29.53 0.18
N PHE A 39 -10.58 -28.91 -0.42
CA PHE A 39 -11.89 -29.50 -0.55
C PHE A 39 -12.43 -29.35 -1.99
N GLY A 40 -12.89 -30.44 -2.58
CA GLY A 40 -13.41 -30.41 -3.95
C GLY A 40 -12.37 -29.94 -4.98
N ALA A 41 -12.78 -29.04 -5.86
CA ALA A 41 -11.93 -28.45 -6.89
C ALA A 41 -11.06 -27.25 -6.38
N GLY A 42 -11.27 -26.84 -5.12
CA GLY A 42 -10.54 -25.75 -4.52
C GLY A 42 -9.03 -26.03 -4.45
N LYS A 43 -8.22 -25.05 -4.85
CA LYS A 43 -6.76 -25.12 -4.79
C LYS A 43 -6.26 -23.99 -3.88
N PRO A 44 -6.24 -24.20 -2.56
CA PRO A 44 -5.72 -23.18 -1.65
C PRO A 44 -4.24 -22.91 -1.95
N PHE A 45 -3.85 -21.63 -1.89
CA PHE A 45 -2.45 -21.23 -1.95
C PHE A 45 -1.81 -21.51 -0.58
N ASN A 46 -1.10 -22.61 -0.50
CA ASN A 46 -0.37 -23.07 0.67
C ASN A 46 1.14 -22.94 0.41
N TYR A 47 1.81 -22.14 1.21
CA TYR A 47 3.21 -21.75 1.04
C TYR A 47 4.11 -22.36 2.11
N VAL A 48 5.39 -22.47 1.76
CA VAL A 48 6.48 -22.67 2.72
C VAL A 48 7.56 -21.62 2.44
N ILE A 49 8.00 -20.94 3.48
CA ILE A 49 9.15 -20.04 3.52
C ILE A 49 9.83 -20.20 4.89
N ASP A 50 11.16 -20.24 4.94
CA ASP A 50 11.96 -20.39 6.17
C ASP A 50 11.47 -21.59 7.04
N ASP A 51 11.14 -22.72 6.40
CA ASP A 51 10.54 -23.95 7.01
C ASP A 51 9.18 -23.76 7.70
N GLU A 52 8.59 -22.58 7.61
CA GLU A 52 7.27 -22.26 8.15
C GLU A 52 6.17 -22.38 7.08
N LYS A 53 4.99 -22.82 7.52
CA LYS A 53 3.81 -23.04 6.66
C LYS A 53 2.83 -21.90 6.80
N TYR A 54 2.34 -21.41 5.65
CA TYR A 54 1.34 -20.35 5.56
C TYR A 54 0.28 -20.69 4.51
N SER A 55 -0.91 -20.10 4.64
CA SER A 55 -1.91 -20.12 3.59
C SER A 55 -2.50 -18.73 3.37
N TYR A 56 -2.86 -18.45 2.13
CA TYR A 56 -3.61 -17.25 1.78
C TYR A 56 -5.09 -17.45 2.15
N ASP A 57 -5.67 -16.48 2.87
CA ASP A 57 -7.04 -16.53 3.34
C ASP A 57 -7.60 -15.11 3.54
N LEU A 58 -8.56 -14.70 2.71
CA LEU A 58 -9.13 -13.35 2.74
C LEU A 58 -10.12 -13.10 3.87
N ILE A 59 -10.77 -14.15 4.36
CA ILE A 59 -11.93 -14.02 5.25
C ILE A 59 -11.63 -14.41 6.71
N SER A 60 -10.56 -15.15 6.95
CA SER A 60 -10.24 -15.61 8.29
C SER A 60 -9.93 -14.46 9.25
N PRO A 61 -10.48 -14.45 10.47
CA PRO A 61 -10.07 -13.51 11.51
C PRO A 61 -8.65 -13.79 12.06
N ASP A 62 -8.10 -14.99 11.77
CA ASP A 62 -6.77 -15.43 12.24
C ASP A 62 -5.62 -14.99 11.33
N VAL A 63 -5.87 -14.08 10.38
CA VAL A 63 -4.82 -13.54 9.52
C VAL A 63 -3.78 -12.76 10.32
N LEU A 64 -2.52 -12.96 9.92
CA LEU A 64 -1.40 -12.32 10.57
C LEU A 64 -1.35 -10.82 10.26
N PRO A 65 -0.98 -9.98 11.23
CA PRO A 65 -0.88 -8.54 11.01
C PRO A 65 0.28 -8.21 10.07
N THR A 66 0.02 -7.33 9.11
CA THR A 66 0.99 -6.79 8.15
C THR A 66 1.34 -5.33 8.42
N ASN A 67 0.66 -4.69 9.35
CA ASN A 67 0.73 -3.27 9.66
C ASN A 67 1.83 -2.94 10.68
N ASN A 68 3.07 -3.25 10.34
CA ASN A 68 4.26 -2.93 11.15
C ASN A 68 5.48 -2.67 10.25
N VAL A 69 6.49 -1.98 10.77
CA VAL A 69 7.72 -1.63 10.04
C VAL A 69 8.46 -2.86 9.52
N GLU A 70 8.48 -3.94 10.30
CA GLU A 70 9.13 -5.20 9.92
C GLU A 70 8.44 -5.91 8.73
N TRP A 71 7.23 -5.46 8.34
CA TRP A 71 6.55 -5.95 7.14
C TRP A 71 7.47 -6.02 5.93
N GLN A 72 8.23 -4.95 5.68
CA GLN A 72 9.09 -4.81 4.50
C GLN A 72 10.18 -5.88 4.39
N TYR A 73 10.51 -6.55 5.50
CA TYR A 73 11.57 -7.56 5.60
C TYR A 73 11.04 -8.93 6.02
N SER A 74 9.74 -9.02 6.29
CA SER A 74 9.09 -10.22 6.83
C SER A 74 8.93 -11.33 5.80
N PRO A 75 8.78 -12.58 6.24
CA PRO A 75 8.35 -13.66 5.35
C PRO A 75 7.01 -13.39 4.66
N LEU A 76 6.11 -12.67 5.33
CA LEU A 76 4.79 -12.34 4.77
C LEU A 76 4.87 -11.38 3.58
N ASN A 77 5.80 -10.43 3.57
CA ASN A 77 6.03 -9.56 2.40
C ASN A 77 6.49 -10.38 1.19
N VAL A 78 7.42 -11.32 1.40
CA VAL A 78 7.87 -12.21 0.33
C VAL A 78 6.73 -13.07 -0.21
N LEU A 79 5.92 -13.65 0.68
CA LEU A 79 4.75 -14.44 0.29
C LEU A 79 3.72 -13.60 -0.45
N ALA A 80 3.49 -12.34 -0.04
CA ALA A 80 2.55 -11.44 -0.69
C ALA A 80 2.99 -11.09 -2.12
N VAL A 81 4.29 -10.81 -2.33
CA VAL A 81 4.85 -10.59 -3.67
C VAL A 81 4.70 -11.83 -4.54
N HIS A 82 5.04 -13.02 -4.04
CA HIS A 82 4.86 -14.26 -4.79
C HIS A 82 3.38 -14.57 -5.07
N HIS A 83 2.48 -14.31 -4.11
CA HIS A 83 1.04 -14.50 -4.30
C HIS A 83 0.48 -13.55 -5.37
N ALA A 84 0.87 -12.28 -5.34
CA ALA A 84 0.48 -11.31 -6.36
C ALA A 84 0.97 -11.73 -7.75
N LEU A 85 2.21 -12.20 -7.88
CA LEU A 85 2.75 -12.76 -9.12
C LEU A 85 1.92 -13.96 -9.60
N LEU A 86 1.60 -14.90 -8.72
CA LEU A 86 0.84 -16.12 -9.06
C LEU A 86 -0.63 -15.86 -9.43
N THR A 87 -1.21 -14.77 -8.97
CA THR A 87 -2.60 -14.38 -9.25
C THR A 87 -2.75 -13.34 -10.36
N SER A 88 -1.63 -12.84 -10.89
CA SER A 88 -1.61 -11.81 -11.95
C SER A 88 -2.02 -12.32 -13.34
N GLY A 89 -2.08 -13.63 -13.54
CA GLY A 89 -2.26 -14.24 -14.85
C GLY A 89 -0.97 -14.46 -15.64
N ILE A 90 0.19 -14.09 -15.07
CA ILE A 90 1.50 -14.42 -15.65
C ILE A 90 1.85 -15.86 -15.27
N GLU A 91 2.31 -16.66 -16.22
CA GLU A 91 2.83 -18.00 -15.92
C GLU A 91 4.15 -17.91 -15.13
N PRO A 92 4.37 -18.80 -14.12
CA PRO A 92 5.59 -18.83 -13.33
C PRO A 92 6.85 -18.93 -14.19
N GLN A 93 7.72 -17.96 -14.04
CA GLN A 93 8.95 -17.82 -14.81
C GLN A 93 10.01 -17.05 -14.02
N GLU A 94 11.17 -16.81 -14.63
CA GLU A 94 12.19 -15.92 -14.08
C GLU A 94 11.81 -14.46 -14.30
N VAL A 95 11.87 -13.65 -13.24
CA VAL A 95 11.50 -12.23 -13.27
C VAL A 95 12.55 -11.34 -12.60
N GLU A 96 12.62 -10.10 -13.06
CA GLU A 96 13.26 -8.99 -12.35
C GLU A 96 12.16 -8.12 -11.76
N ILE A 97 12.30 -7.74 -10.51
CA ILE A 97 11.31 -6.90 -9.84
C ILE A 97 11.92 -5.58 -9.40
N VAL A 98 11.11 -4.52 -9.51
CA VAL A 98 11.36 -3.21 -8.91
C VAL A 98 10.36 -3.06 -7.79
N VAL A 99 10.83 -2.89 -6.56
CA VAL A 99 10.01 -2.82 -5.34
C VAL A 99 10.26 -1.51 -4.60
N THR A 100 9.51 -1.27 -3.53
CA THR A 100 9.58 -0.02 -2.79
C THR A 100 10.00 -0.20 -1.33
N LEU A 101 10.46 0.89 -0.74
CA LEU A 101 10.58 1.10 0.70
C LEU A 101 9.97 2.45 1.08
N PRO A 102 9.28 2.54 2.22
CA PRO A 102 8.87 3.80 2.82
C PRO A 102 10.03 4.79 2.92
N LEU A 103 9.75 6.07 2.82
CA LEU A 103 10.79 7.10 2.86
C LEU A 103 11.67 7.03 4.12
N ALA A 104 11.06 6.73 5.28
CA ALA A 104 11.78 6.55 6.55
C ALA A 104 12.74 5.34 6.57
N GLU A 105 12.52 4.35 5.68
CA GLU A 105 13.38 3.16 5.57
C GLU A 105 14.39 3.30 4.42
N PHE A 106 14.01 4.02 3.36
CA PHE A 106 14.84 4.21 2.17
C PHE A 106 15.94 5.26 2.38
N TYR A 107 15.66 6.30 3.17
CA TYR A 107 16.61 7.35 3.54
C TYR A 107 17.06 7.20 4.99
N ASP A 108 18.28 7.63 5.27
CA ASP A 108 18.81 7.79 6.61
C ASP A 108 18.50 9.19 7.19
N ASP A 109 18.95 9.47 8.40
CA ASP A 109 18.70 10.74 9.11
C ASP A 109 19.32 11.96 8.39
N ASP A 110 20.30 11.74 7.52
CA ASP A 110 20.95 12.78 6.70
C ASP A 110 20.32 12.89 5.29
N ALA A 111 19.15 12.23 5.08
CA ALA A 111 18.45 12.13 3.81
C ALA A 111 19.31 11.51 2.67
N GLN A 112 20.23 10.61 3.03
CA GLN A 112 21.01 9.82 2.09
C GLN A 112 20.41 8.40 1.99
N TYR A 113 20.76 7.67 0.93
CA TYR A 113 20.28 6.29 0.76
C TYR A 113 20.73 5.39 1.90
N ASN A 114 19.77 4.81 2.62
CA ASN A 114 20.02 3.79 3.62
C ASN A 114 20.37 2.45 2.94
N LEU A 115 21.63 2.31 2.56
CA LEU A 115 22.12 1.14 1.84
C LEU A 115 21.91 -0.16 2.63
N ALA A 116 21.96 -0.11 3.95
CA ALA A 116 21.75 -1.29 4.79
C ALA A 116 20.30 -1.81 4.66
N ASN A 117 19.32 -0.93 4.73
CA ASN A 117 17.91 -1.29 4.56
C ASN A 117 17.61 -1.73 3.13
N ILE A 118 18.17 -1.05 2.12
CA ILE A 118 18.04 -1.42 0.71
C ILE A 118 18.55 -2.83 0.46
N GLU A 119 19.74 -3.17 0.96
CA GLU A 119 20.31 -4.52 0.80
C GLU A 119 19.53 -5.57 1.62
N ARG A 120 19.07 -5.23 2.83
CA ARG A 120 18.20 -6.09 3.64
C ARG A 120 16.91 -6.43 2.87
N LYS A 121 16.30 -5.44 2.21
CA LYS A 121 15.09 -5.63 1.38
C LYS A 121 15.36 -6.56 0.21
N LYS A 122 16.44 -6.35 -0.54
CA LYS A 122 16.84 -7.22 -1.65
C LYS A 122 17.04 -8.65 -1.17
N ALA A 123 17.80 -8.84 -0.10
CA ALA A 123 18.06 -10.16 0.47
C ALA A 123 16.77 -10.86 0.94
N SER A 124 15.85 -10.11 1.54
CA SER A 124 14.56 -10.63 1.98
C SER A 124 13.75 -11.20 0.81
N LEU A 125 13.60 -10.47 -0.29
CA LEU A 125 12.81 -10.88 -1.45
C LEU A 125 13.45 -11.98 -2.30
N MET A 126 14.74 -12.24 -2.11
CA MET A 126 15.46 -13.34 -2.77
C MET A 126 15.34 -14.67 -2.03
N ARG A 127 14.64 -14.71 -0.88
CA ARG A 127 14.43 -15.96 -0.12
C ARG A 127 13.58 -16.96 -0.94
N PRO A 128 13.89 -18.26 -0.86
CA PRO A 128 13.14 -19.27 -1.59
C PRO A 128 11.73 -19.44 -1.00
N VAL A 129 10.74 -19.50 -1.86
CA VAL A 129 9.35 -19.81 -1.55
C VAL A 129 8.97 -21.08 -2.30
N THR A 130 8.15 -21.92 -1.68
CA THR A 130 7.55 -23.07 -2.36
C THR A 130 6.03 -23.13 -2.13
N LEU A 131 5.32 -23.71 -3.07
CA LEU A 131 3.91 -24.10 -2.92
C LEU A 131 3.80 -25.59 -2.58
N ASN A 132 2.74 -25.97 -1.87
CA ASN A 132 2.43 -27.39 -1.69
C ASN A 132 2.09 -28.08 -3.02
N LYS A 133 1.57 -27.33 -4.00
CA LYS A 133 1.27 -27.82 -5.37
C LYS A 133 1.47 -26.69 -6.36
N GLY A 134 2.28 -26.92 -7.38
CA GLY A 134 2.54 -25.97 -8.47
C GLY A 134 3.94 -25.35 -8.39
N ASN A 135 4.21 -24.47 -9.34
CA ASN A 135 5.47 -23.74 -9.45
C ASN A 135 5.31 -22.33 -8.90
N VAL A 136 6.39 -21.73 -8.49
CA VAL A 136 6.50 -20.32 -8.11
C VAL A 136 7.42 -19.59 -9.08
N PHE A 137 7.39 -18.28 -9.05
CA PHE A 137 8.34 -17.44 -9.81
C PHE A 137 9.74 -17.54 -9.21
N THR A 138 10.76 -17.37 -10.08
CA THR A 138 12.14 -17.19 -9.65
C THR A 138 12.51 -15.72 -9.78
N ILE A 139 12.73 -15.05 -8.65
CA ILE A 139 13.17 -13.65 -8.63
C ILE A 139 14.69 -13.64 -8.85
N LYS A 140 15.12 -13.12 -10.02
CA LYS A 140 16.55 -13.04 -10.38
C LYS A 140 17.23 -11.78 -9.89
N LYS A 141 16.47 -10.68 -9.83
CA LYS A 141 17.00 -9.37 -9.47
C LYS A 141 15.94 -8.55 -8.79
N VAL A 142 16.35 -7.87 -7.73
CA VAL A 142 15.53 -6.91 -7.00
C VAL A 142 16.16 -5.53 -7.09
N THR A 143 15.41 -4.54 -7.55
CA THR A 143 15.77 -3.13 -7.51
C THR A 143 14.83 -2.44 -6.50
N VAL A 144 15.37 -1.66 -5.58
CA VAL A 144 14.59 -0.97 -4.56
C VAL A 144 14.53 0.52 -4.89
N ARG A 145 13.33 1.13 -4.76
CA ARG A 145 13.07 2.55 -4.96
C ARG A 145 12.34 3.12 -3.75
N PRO A 146 12.40 4.45 -3.51
CA PRO A 146 11.59 5.07 -2.45
C PRO A 146 10.10 5.05 -2.81
N GLU A 147 9.24 5.00 -1.82
CA GLU A 147 7.80 5.30 -1.96
C GLU A 147 7.59 6.80 -2.26
N SER A 148 6.37 7.21 -2.61
CA SER A 148 5.97 8.59 -2.87
C SER A 148 6.63 9.25 -4.10
N ILE A 149 7.95 9.47 -4.10
CA ILE A 149 8.68 10.28 -5.07
C ILE A 149 8.45 9.86 -6.53
N PRO A 150 8.52 8.57 -6.92
CA PRO A 150 8.32 8.18 -8.31
C PRO A 150 6.95 8.55 -8.87
N ALA A 151 5.91 8.59 -8.05
CA ALA A 151 4.55 8.93 -8.50
C ALA A 151 4.45 10.38 -9.03
N GLY A 152 5.30 11.27 -8.56
CA GLY A 152 5.33 12.66 -8.98
C GLY A 152 5.94 12.93 -10.37
N ILE A 153 6.55 11.93 -11.00
CA ILE A 153 7.35 12.13 -12.21
C ILE A 153 6.56 12.79 -13.33
N GLY A 154 5.38 12.24 -13.68
CA GLY A 154 4.57 12.75 -14.77
C GLY A 154 4.10 14.20 -14.57
N LEU A 155 3.91 14.62 -13.32
CA LEU A 155 3.59 16.00 -12.98
C LEU A 155 4.84 16.87 -12.98
N CYS A 156 5.91 16.43 -12.32
CA CYS A 156 7.15 17.20 -12.17
C CYS A 156 7.85 17.50 -13.49
N ASP A 157 7.85 16.55 -14.43
CA ASP A 157 8.54 16.71 -15.74
C ASP A 157 8.00 17.88 -16.55
N ASN A 158 6.74 18.25 -16.36
CA ASN A 158 6.08 19.36 -17.06
C ASN A 158 6.13 20.68 -16.29
N LEU A 159 6.71 20.71 -15.10
CA LEU A 159 6.77 21.91 -14.27
C LEU A 159 8.05 22.71 -14.50
N ASN A 160 7.94 24.02 -14.31
CA ASN A 160 9.12 24.89 -14.23
C ASN A 160 10.03 24.41 -13.07
N PRO A 161 11.37 24.36 -13.25
CA PRO A 161 12.32 24.00 -12.19
C PRO A 161 12.18 24.81 -10.89
N ALA A 162 11.68 26.05 -10.97
CA ALA A 162 11.42 26.89 -9.80
C ALA A 162 10.14 26.54 -9.04
N HIS A 163 9.33 25.63 -9.56
CA HIS A 163 8.15 25.10 -8.87
C HIS A 163 8.52 23.87 -8.05
N SER A 164 7.67 23.53 -7.10
CA SER A 164 7.80 22.32 -6.30
C SER A 164 6.45 21.66 -6.06
N VAL A 165 6.45 20.33 -5.99
CA VAL A 165 5.30 19.52 -5.70
C VAL A 165 5.45 18.92 -4.30
N LEU A 166 4.44 19.11 -3.46
CA LEU A 166 4.26 18.34 -2.24
C LEU A 166 3.50 17.07 -2.61
N ILE A 167 4.13 15.92 -2.53
CA ILE A 167 3.50 14.63 -2.76
C ILE A 167 3.12 14.05 -1.40
N VAL A 168 1.84 13.74 -1.22
CA VAL A 168 1.29 13.13 0.00
C VAL A 168 0.81 11.73 -0.35
N ASP A 169 1.52 10.73 0.09
CA ASP A 169 1.22 9.32 -0.13
C ASP A 169 0.70 8.71 1.17
N LEU A 170 -0.60 8.46 1.23
CA LEU A 170 -1.23 7.78 2.35
C LEU A 170 -1.48 6.33 2.01
N GLY A 171 -0.62 5.47 2.54
CA GLY A 171 -0.70 4.02 2.44
C GLY A 171 -1.56 3.36 3.51
N GLY A 172 -1.52 2.04 3.55
CA GLY A 172 -2.19 1.25 4.58
C GLY A 172 -1.59 1.46 5.98
N THR A 173 -0.28 1.56 6.08
CA THR A 173 0.45 1.69 7.37
C THR A 173 1.23 2.98 7.46
N THR A 174 1.68 3.52 6.32
CA THR A 174 2.60 4.64 6.22
C THR A 174 1.92 5.91 5.72
N LEU A 175 2.43 7.04 6.17
CA LEU A 175 2.31 8.34 5.50
C LEU A 175 3.70 8.74 5.02
N ASP A 176 3.88 8.88 3.72
CA ASP A 176 5.09 9.36 3.09
C ASP A 176 4.83 10.72 2.43
N VAL A 177 5.58 11.73 2.84
CA VAL A 177 5.44 13.09 2.32
C VAL A 177 6.78 13.55 1.76
N SER A 178 6.79 13.94 0.51
CA SER A 178 8.00 14.42 -0.16
C SER A 178 7.78 15.76 -0.85
N MET A 179 8.79 16.63 -0.83
CA MET A 179 8.78 17.88 -1.59
C MET A 179 9.81 17.81 -2.71
N VAL A 180 9.32 17.76 -3.93
CA VAL A 180 10.11 17.52 -5.15
C VAL A 180 10.08 18.75 -6.04
N ALA A 181 11.26 19.20 -6.47
CA ALA A 181 11.40 20.33 -7.41
C ALA A 181 10.93 19.93 -8.82
N GLY A 182 10.46 20.91 -9.58
CA GLY A 182 10.08 20.70 -10.99
C GLY A 182 11.21 20.07 -11.78
N GLN A 183 10.86 19.28 -12.80
CA GLN A 183 11.77 18.45 -13.59
C GLN A 183 12.62 17.48 -12.75
N MET A 184 12.12 17.09 -11.58
CA MET A 184 12.80 16.16 -10.65
C MET A 184 14.24 16.58 -10.29
N THR A 185 14.54 17.87 -10.34
CA THR A 185 15.92 18.39 -10.17
C THR A 185 16.45 18.25 -8.75
N ALA A 186 15.57 18.16 -7.76
CA ALA A 186 15.93 17.92 -6.36
C ALA A 186 14.73 17.38 -5.56
N VAL A 187 15.02 16.63 -4.51
CA VAL A 187 14.08 16.34 -3.43
C VAL A 187 14.53 17.16 -2.23
N SER A 188 13.77 18.20 -1.90
CA SER A 188 14.20 19.19 -0.90
C SER A 188 13.85 18.79 0.53
N ARG A 189 12.85 17.93 0.71
CA ARG A 189 12.43 17.42 2.01
C ARG A 189 11.69 16.08 1.85
N VAL A 190 11.95 15.17 2.75
CA VAL A 190 11.22 13.91 2.91
C VAL A 190 10.74 13.76 4.36
N PHE A 191 9.61 13.11 4.53
CA PHE A 191 9.08 12.69 5.82
C PHE A 191 8.39 11.34 5.63
N GLY A 192 8.62 10.41 6.53
CA GLY A 192 7.93 9.12 6.57
C GLY A 192 7.52 8.80 8.00
N ASP A 193 6.27 8.38 8.19
CA ASP A 193 5.78 7.83 9.45
C ASP A 193 5.16 6.45 9.18
N SER A 194 5.84 5.41 9.66
CA SER A 194 5.44 4.01 9.49
C SER A 194 4.28 3.58 10.40
N ASN A 195 3.73 4.49 11.20
CA ASN A 195 2.60 4.25 12.10
C ASN A 195 1.41 5.18 11.83
N LEU A 196 1.45 5.92 10.73
CA LEU A 196 0.41 6.85 10.33
C LEU A 196 -0.14 6.43 8.95
N GLY A 197 -1.15 5.59 8.94
CA GLY A 197 -1.79 5.08 7.73
C GLY A 197 -3.25 4.70 7.98
N VAL A 198 -3.93 4.17 6.96
CA VAL A 198 -5.34 3.75 7.03
C VAL A 198 -5.57 2.69 8.11
N SER A 199 -4.55 1.90 8.47
CA SER A 199 -4.61 0.89 9.53
C SER A 199 -5.04 1.44 10.89
N LEU A 200 -4.87 2.74 11.15
CA LEU A 200 -5.43 3.41 12.34
C LEU A 200 -6.96 3.36 12.32
N VAL A 201 -7.57 3.61 11.16
CA VAL A 201 -9.02 3.52 10.96
C VAL A 201 -9.46 2.06 11.06
N THR A 202 -8.81 1.15 10.33
CA THR A 202 -9.10 -0.28 10.31
C THR A 202 -9.12 -0.87 11.73
N ARG A 203 -8.16 -0.53 12.58
CA ARG A 203 -8.07 -1.01 13.97
C ARG A 203 -9.25 -0.55 14.83
N GLU A 204 -9.66 0.70 14.71
CA GLU A 204 -10.77 1.23 15.50
C GLU A 204 -12.12 0.69 15.03
N VAL A 205 -12.30 0.59 13.71
CA VAL A 205 -13.50 -0.01 13.11
C VAL A 205 -13.62 -1.48 13.47
N ARG A 206 -12.52 -2.24 13.47
CA ARG A 206 -12.50 -3.63 13.93
C ARG A 206 -12.99 -3.79 15.37
N GLN A 207 -12.63 -2.86 16.26
CA GLN A 207 -13.15 -2.86 17.64
C GLN A 207 -14.66 -2.56 17.69
N ALA A 208 -15.17 -1.69 16.83
CA ALA A 208 -16.59 -1.41 16.74
C ALA A 208 -17.37 -2.62 16.21
N LEU A 209 -16.82 -3.32 15.19
CA LEU A 209 -17.38 -4.55 14.62
C LEU A 209 -17.41 -5.69 15.64
N ALA A 210 -16.38 -5.85 16.47
CA ALA A 210 -16.38 -6.84 17.54
C ALA A 210 -17.54 -6.60 18.55
N ARG A 211 -17.84 -5.34 18.87
CA ARG A 211 -19.01 -4.99 19.69
C ARG A 211 -20.35 -5.23 18.98
N ALA A 212 -20.35 -5.29 17.65
CA ALA A 212 -21.47 -5.64 16.80
C ALA A 212 -21.49 -7.16 16.46
N ASN A 213 -20.88 -7.99 17.30
CA ASN A 213 -20.77 -9.44 17.12
C ASN A 213 -20.20 -9.88 15.75
N THR A 214 -19.36 -9.01 15.15
CA THR A 214 -18.78 -9.25 13.83
C THR A 214 -17.26 -9.33 13.93
N GLU A 215 -16.73 -10.57 13.95
CA GLU A 215 -15.29 -10.85 13.90
C GLU A 215 -14.92 -11.19 12.46
N THR A 216 -13.96 -10.44 11.89
CA THR A 216 -13.59 -10.59 10.49
C THR A 216 -12.12 -10.19 10.24
N SER A 217 -11.64 -10.46 9.02
CA SER A 217 -10.28 -10.09 8.59
C SER A 217 -10.11 -8.58 8.41
N ASN A 218 -8.87 -8.10 8.42
CA ASN A 218 -8.57 -6.69 8.09
C ASN A 218 -9.05 -6.32 6.69
N TYR A 219 -8.95 -7.24 5.72
CA TYR A 219 -9.46 -7.02 4.37
C TYR A 219 -10.97 -6.68 4.38
N ASN A 220 -11.79 -7.47 5.09
CA ASN A 220 -13.22 -7.20 5.17
C ASN A 220 -13.53 -5.89 5.93
N VAL A 221 -12.73 -5.55 6.96
CA VAL A 221 -12.86 -4.25 7.64
C VAL A 221 -12.58 -3.11 6.66
N ASP A 222 -11.52 -3.20 5.85
CA ASP A 222 -11.20 -2.20 4.84
C ASP A 222 -12.31 -2.09 3.79
N GLN A 223 -12.93 -3.22 3.38
CA GLN A 223 -14.09 -3.20 2.49
C GLN A 223 -15.29 -2.49 3.12
N LEU A 224 -15.54 -2.67 4.42
CA LEU A 224 -16.60 -1.91 5.14
C LEU A 224 -16.30 -0.41 5.20
N ILE A 225 -15.04 -0.01 5.36
CA ILE A 225 -14.63 1.40 5.33
C ILE A 225 -14.83 1.98 3.92
N ILE A 226 -14.48 1.25 2.87
CA ILE A 226 -14.66 1.67 1.47
C ILE A 226 -16.15 1.83 1.16
N ASN A 227 -16.97 0.85 1.53
CA ASN A 227 -18.42 0.80 1.27
C ASN A 227 -19.25 1.43 2.39
N ARG A 228 -18.70 2.32 3.23
CA ARG A 228 -19.35 2.91 4.41
C ARG A 228 -20.64 3.69 4.14
N HIS A 229 -20.89 4.04 2.89
CA HIS A 229 -22.09 4.74 2.45
C HIS A 229 -23.14 3.83 1.80
N ASP A 230 -22.84 2.56 1.62
CA ASP A 230 -23.73 1.53 1.07
C ASP A 230 -24.42 0.80 2.23
N GLU A 231 -25.70 1.14 2.46
CA GLU A 231 -26.49 0.57 3.56
C GLU A 231 -26.71 -0.95 3.37
N ASP A 232 -26.91 -1.41 2.13
CA ASP A 232 -27.15 -2.82 1.85
C ASP A 232 -25.87 -3.62 2.14
N TYR A 233 -24.70 -3.10 1.71
CA TYR A 233 -23.42 -3.72 2.01
C TYR A 233 -23.15 -3.81 3.52
N LEU A 234 -23.45 -2.76 4.28
CA LEU A 234 -23.28 -2.77 5.74
C LEU A 234 -24.24 -3.78 6.41
N ASN A 235 -25.50 -3.83 5.98
CA ASN A 235 -26.47 -4.81 6.51
C ASN A 235 -26.06 -6.25 6.23
N ASP A 236 -25.50 -6.54 5.07
CA ASP A 236 -25.07 -7.89 4.69
C ASP A 236 -23.82 -8.37 5.43
N ASN A 237 -22.97 -7.42 5.90
CA ASN A 237 -21.66 -7.73 6.46
C ASN A 237 -21.51 -7.47 7.96
N ILE A 238 -22.52 -6.92 8.64
CA ILE A 238 -22.53 -6.67 10.09
C ILE A 238 -23.60 -7.54 10.74
N ASN A 239 -23.17 -8.42 11.66
CA ASN A 239 -24.05 -9.43 12.29
C ASN A 239 -25.14 -8.84 13.19
N ASP A 240 -24.89 -7.67 13.80
CA ASP A 240 -25.89 -6.98 14.61
C ASP A 240 -26.40 -5.71 13.89
N PRO A 241 -27.56 -5.77 13.21
CA PRO A 241 -28.09 -4.61 12.48
C PRO A 241 -28.36 -3.39 13.38
N SER A 242 -28.64 -3.60 14.67
CA SER A 242 -28.88 -2.49 15.60
C SER A 242 -27.62 -1.69 15.91
N ALA A 243 -26.42 -2.25 15.71
CA ALA A 243 -25.14 -1.63 15.93
C ALA A 243 -24.55 -0.89 14.69
N ILE A 244 -25.17 -1.01 13.50
CA ILE A 244 -24.68 -0.40 12.27
C ILE A 244 -24.45 1.10 12.44
N GLY A 245 -25.38 1.80 13.09
CA GLY A 245 -25.25 3.23 13.37
C GLY A 245 -23.99 3.59 14.20
N ASP A 246 -23.64 2.74 15.13
CA ASP A 246 -22.42 2.97 15.96
C ASP A 246 -21.14 2.59 15.23
N VAL A 247 -21.18 1.58 14.37
CA VAL A 247 -20.05 1.26 13.45
C VAL A 247 -19.80 2.43 12.49
N LYS A 248 -20.85 3.01 11.88
CA LYS A 248 -20.74 4.19 11.00
C LYS A 248 -20.13 5.40 11.72
N LYS A 249 -20.55 5.66 12.96
CA LYS A 249 -19.96 6.73 13.80
C LYS A 249 -18.47 6.44 14.09
N ALA A 250 -18.12 5.20 14.38
CA ALA A 250 -16.72 4.82 14.63
C ALA A 250 -15.86 5.02 13.37
N ILE A 251 -16.37 4.66 12.18
CA ILE A 251 -15.69 4.92 10.90
C ILE A 251 -15.46 6.42 10.71
N ALA A 252 -16.51 7.25 10.82
CA ALA A 252 -16.40 8.70 10.63
C ALA A 252 -15.39 9.32 11.61
N ALA A 253 -15.52 9.05 12.90
CA ALA A 253 -14.65 9.60 13.92
C ALA A 253 -13.18 9.16 13.76
N SER A 254 -12.91 7.93 13.30
CA SER A 254 -11.55 7.46 13.07
C SER A 254 -10.93 8.09 11.81
N ILE A 255 -11.72 8.32 10.77
CA ILE A 255 -11.27 9.05 9.58
C ILE A 255 -10.93 10.51 9.94
N ASP A 256 -11.73 11.18 10.76
CA ASP A 256 -11.45 12.56 11.17
C ASP A 256 -10.16 12.66 12.00
N ARG A 257 -9.88 11.67 12.87
CA ARG A 257 -8.60 11.60 13.58
C ARG A 257 -7.42 11.38 12.65
N LEU A 258 -7.58 10.52 11.64
CA LEU A 258 -6.56 10.30 10.61
C LEU A 258 -6.27 11.60 9.85
N ARG A 259 -7.32 12.31 9.40
CA ARG A 259 -7.22 13.60 8.72
C ARG A 259 -6.43 14.62 9.55
N THR A 260 -6.79 14.78 10.82
CA THR A 260 -6.09 15.71 11.73
C THR A 260 -4.58 15.42 11.75
N ARG A 261 -4.19 14.14 11.94
CA ARG A 261 -2.77 13.77 11.99
C ARG A 261 -2.04 14.01 10.66
N VAL A 262 -2.69 13.72 9.54
CA VAL A 262 -2.12 14.00 8.20
C VAL A 262 -1.92 15.51 8.01
N LEU A 263 -2.90 16.33 8.39
CA LEU A 263 -2.81 17.78 8.28
C LEU A 263 -1.73 18.38 9.19
N ASP A 264 -1.54 17.82 10.39
CA ASP A 264 -0.46 18.23 11.30
C ASP A 264 0.91 18.05 10.61
N VAL A 265 1.14 16.90 9.96
CA VAL A 265 2.38 16.66 9.20
C VAL A 265 2.53 17.63 8.03
N ILE A 266 1.46 17.82 7.23
CA ILE A 266 1.50 18.73 6.06
C ILE A 266 1.80 20.17 6.49
N SER A 267 1.33 20.59 7.66
CA SER A 267 1.54 21.94 8.20
C SER A 267 3.01 22.30 8.38
N ASP A 268 3.88 21.31 8.51
CA ASP A 268 5.33 21.50 8.62
C ASP A 268 6.03 21.75 7.27
N PHE A 269 5.33 21.51 6.16
CA PHE A 269 5.87 21.75 4.81
C PHE A 269 5.50 23.14 4.32
N LYS A 270 6.46 23.85 3.78
CA LYS A 270 6.30 25.24 3.29
C LYS A 270 6.96 25.39 1.93
N GLY A 271 6.46 26.32 1.13
CA GLY A 271 7.10 26.72 -0.12
C GLY A 271 6.77 25.83 -1.32
N TYR A 272 5.88 24.85 -1.18
CA TYR A 272 5.37 24.10 -2.33
C TYR A 272 4.44 24.98 -3.18
N THR A 273 4.43 24.72 -4.47
CA THR A 273 3.57 25.40 -5.44
C THR A 273 2.43 24.52 -5.96
N HIS A 274 2.58 23.20 -5.85
CA HIS A 274 1.62 22.20 -6.25
C HIS A 274 1.49 21.15 -5.15
N VAL A 275 0.36 20.48 -5.09
CA VAL A 275 0.11 19.34 -4.18
C VAL A 275 -0.42 18.17 -5.00
N MET A 276 0.10 16.99 -4.71
CA MET A 276 -0.38 15.73 -5.29
C MET A 276 -0.69 14.74 -4.17
N VAL A 277 -1.90 14.20 -4.16
CA VAL A 277 -2.35 13.21 -3.16
C VAL A 277 -2.48 11.85 -3.85
N ILE A 278 -1.82 10.84 -3.30
CA ILE A 278 -1.77 9.47 -3.82
C ILE A 278 -1.93 8.44 -2.70
N GLY A 279 -1.87 7.17 -3.06
CA GLY A 279 -1.99 6.04 -2.14
C GLY A 279 -3.44 5.58 -1.93
N GLY A 280 -3.61 4.38 -1.40
CA GLY A 280 -4.94 3.78 -1.16
C GLY A 280 -5.80 4.54 -0.15
N GLY A 281 -5.19 5.36 0.71
CA GLY A 281 -5.86 6.23 1.69
C GLY A 281 -6.25 7.60 1.14
N ALA A 282 -5.83 7.97 -0.06
CA ALA A 282 -6.11 9.28 -0.66
C ALA A 282 -7.61 9.67 -0.61
N PRO A 283 -8.58 8.79 -0.92
CA PRO A 283 -10.01 9.14 -0.85
C PRO A 283 -10.51 9.52 0.54
N LEU A 284 -9.78 9.18 1.60
CA LEU A 284 -10.16 9.52 2.97
C LEU A 284 -9.70 10.92 3.39
N VAL A 285 -8.65 11.46 2.75
CA VAL A 285 -7.95 12.68 3.21
C VAL A 285 -7.87 13.79 2.16
N ALA A 286 -8.08 13.50 0.88
CA ALA A 286 -7.84 14.45 -0.20
C ALA A 286 -8.63 15.76 -0.05
N ASP A 287 -9.91 15.69 0.30
CA ASP A 287 -10.75 16.89 0.50
C ASP A 287 -10.25 17.73 1.68
N ALA A 288 -9.90 17.08 2.80
CA ALA A 288 -9.38 17.78 3.96
C ALA A 288 -8.01 18.43 3.68
N ILE A 289 -7.16 17.78 2.87
CA ILE A 289 -5.89 18.36 2.42
C ILE A 289 -6.16 19.55 1.51
N ARG A 290 -7.10 19.45 0.56
CA ARG A 290 -7.46 20.53 -0.36
C ARG A 290 -7.92 21.77 0.40
N GLU A 291 -8.76 21.59 1.41
CA GLU A 291 -9.25 22.70 2.25
C GLU A 291 -8.13 23.32 3.10
N HIS A 292 -7.18 22.51 3.55
CA HIS A 292 -6.07 22.96 4.40
C HIS A 292 -4.98 23.71 3.63
N VAL A 293 -4.64 23.25 2.41
CA VAL A 293 -3.59 23.88 1.61
C VAL A 293 -4.16 25.08 0.87
N ASN A 294 -3.58 26.25 1.10
CA ASN A 294 -4.01 27.48 0.44
C ASN A 294 -3.33 27.65 -0.93
N ILE A 295 -3.69 26.78 -1.90
CA ILE A 295 -3.19 26.84 -3.27
C ILE A 295 -4.35 26.91 -4.27
N ARG A 296 -4.05 27.29 -5.51
CA ARG A 296 -5.03 27.32 -6.59
C ARG A 296 -5.51 25.91 -6.94
N ASP A 297 -6.77 25.78 -7.32
CA ASP A 297 -7.37 24.48 -7.66
C ASP A 297 -6.66 23.74 -8.81
N ASP A 298 -6.16 24.49 -9.81
CA ASP A 298 -5.39 23.94 -10.93
C ASP A 298 -3.97 23.45 -10.54
N ARG A 299 -3.59 23.57 -9.27
CA ARG A 299 -2.34 23.08 -8.69
C ARG A 299 -2.52 22.00 -7.65
N PHE A 300 -3.75 21.56 -7.41
CA PHE A 300 -4.07 20.45 -6.53
C PHE A 300 -4.49 19.24 -7.36
N PHE A 301 -3.79 18.14 -7.19
CA PHE A 301 -3.97 16.92 -7.96
C PHE A 301 -4.27 15.75 -7.02
N VAL A 302 -5.28 14.97 -7.39
CA VAL A 302 -5.45 13.61 -6.90
C VAL A 302 -5.27 12.72 -8.12
N ALA A 303 -4.44 11.72 -8.04
CA ALA A 303 -4.25 10.80 -9.17
C ALA A 303 -5.58 10.12 -9.54
N ASP A 304 -5.82 9.86 -10.82
CA ASP A 304 -7.06 9.22 -11.30
C ASP A 304 -7.24 7.82 -10.65
N ASP A 305 -6.15 7.08 -10.52
CA ASP A 305 -6.06 5.87 -9.69
C ASP A 305 -4.96 6.09 -8.63
N PRO A 306 -5.32 6.67 -7.47
CA PRO A 306 -4.33 7.03 -6.46
C PRO A 306 -3.56 5.82 -5.93
N GLN A 307 -4.18 4.65 -5.94
CA GLN A 307 -3.59 3.41 -5.46
C GLN A 307 -2.52 2.86 -6.39
N LEU A 308 -2.60 3.14 -7.70
CA LEU A 308 -1.63 2.70 -8.72
C LEU A 308 -0.62 3.79 -9.10
N ALA A 309 -0.76 5.00 -8.58
CA ALA A 309 0.09 6.14 -8.95
C ALA A 309 1.59 5.84 -8.78
N LEU A 310 1.96 5.13 -7.70
CA LEU A 310 3.35 4.79 -7.44
C LEU A 310 3.91 3.79 -8.47
N VAL A 311 3.18 2.73 -8.85
CA VAL A 311 3.67 1.77 -9.86
C VAL A 311 3.74 2.38 -11.25
N HIS A 312 2.88 3.35 -11.58
CA HIS A 312 3.02 4.16 -12.80
C HIS A 312 4.32 4.95 -12.80
N GLY A 313 4.63 5.60 -11.69
CA GLY A 313 5.88 6.33 -11.51
C GLY A 313 7.11 5.42 -11.58
N LEU A 314 7.07 4.26 -10.91
CA LEU A 314 8.15 3.27 -10.97
C LEU A 314 8.43 2.81 -12.40
N LYS A 315 7.40 2.57 -13.20
CA LYS A 315 7.55 2.21 -14.61
C LYS A 315 8.17 3.36 -15.43
N ALA A 316 7.81 4.59 -15.14
CA ALA A 316 8.32 5.76 -15.86
C ALA A 316 9.82 6.00 -15.63
N ILE A 317 10.34 5.65 -14.46
CA ILE A 317 11.79 5.75 -14.16
C ILE A 317 12.61 4.53 -14.56
N GLY A 318 11.98 3.45 -15.06
CA GLY A 318 12.63 2.26 -15.61
C GLY A 318 13.05 1.26 -14.57
#